data_632d38c15425bc77a6f703724b6eaefa
#
_entry.id   632d38c15425bc77a6f703724b6eaefa
#
_cell.length_a   1.000
_cell.length_b   1.000
_cell.length_c   1.000
_cell.angle_alpha   90.00
_cell.angle_beta   90.00
_cell.angle_gamma   90.00
#
_symmetry.space_group_name_H-M   'P 1'
#
loop_
_entity.id
_entity.type
_entity.pdbx_description
1 polymer ?
#
loop_
_entity_poly.entity_id
_entity_poly.type
_entity_poly.pdbx_seq_one_letter_code
_entity_poly.pdbx_strand_id
1 'polypeptide(L)'
;QRDLRMEERYLKMMWQLRPLGIIYTCNPSHCFMELVGEIAEQIPVAIVNNQNEKMNVDAVELDNSKLGRVMAKHLLELGHRKVAYIAPPLTARQKQRSKRVEGFLKEYEKVGLRDQVIIKAAKEEIDLDVAHIDSEYKIGYELTKELLKETTDVTAIVGLNDMIAFGIMDALHEAKIKVPTDVSVMGCDNTLFARMHNMNLTTIEHFVTFKGRDACDIIMKKIATHHSTNTGAVPISTYHVE
;
A
#
# COMPACT_ATOMS: atom_id res chain seq x y z
N GLN A 1 11.08 -13.66 3.67
CA GLN A 1 12.03 -12.80 4.47
C GLN A 1 12.72 -11.93 3.48
N ARG A 2 12.70 -10.62 3.70
CA ARG A 2 13.66 -9.75 3.03
C ARG A 2 15.04 -10.33 3.33
N ASP A 3 15.81 -10.64 2.30
CA ASP A 3 17.17 -11.08 2.50
C ASP A 3 18.03 -9.89 2.98
N LEU A 4 18.15 -9.77 4.30
CA LEU A 4 18.90 -8.70 4.94
C LEU A 4 20.35 -8.63 4.45
N ARG A 5 20.93 -9.78 4.07
CA ARG A 5 22.31 -9.83 3.55
C ARG A 5 22.37 -9.20 2.16
N MET A 6 21.36 -9.45 1.34
CA MET A 6 21.27 -8.84 0.01
C MET A 6 20.99 -7.34 0.12
N GLU A 7 20.11 -6.91 1.01
CA GLU A 7 19.83 -5.49 1.25
C GLU A 7 21.10 -4.75 1.69
N GLU A 8 21.84 -5.28 2.67
CA GLU A 8 23.12 -4.73 3.12
C GLU A 8 24.14 -4.65 1.99
N ARG A 9 24.27 -5.75 1.23
CA ARG A 9 25.22 -5.82 0.12
C ARG A 9 24.90 -4.76 -0.94
N TYR A 10 23.64 -4.59 -1.32
CA TYR A 10 23.24 -3.59 -2.30
C TYR A 10 23.44 -2.17 -1.79
N LEU A 11 23.12 -1.88 -0.53
CA LEU A 11 23.37 -0.56 0.05
C LEU A 11 24.88 -0.23 0.05
N LYS A 12 25.73 -1.15 0.50
CA LYS A 12 27.19 -0.96 0.49
C LYS A 12 27.74 -0.81 -0.94
N MET A 13 27.23 -1.60 -1.88
CA MET A 13 27.65 -1.52 -3.28
C MET A 13 27.25 -0.17 -3.89
N MET A 14 26.01 0.28 -3.67
CA MET A 14 25.55 1.59 -4.17
C MET A 14 26.38 2.72 -3.56
N TRP A 15 26.66 2.65 -2.28
CA TRP A 15 27.55 3.61 -1.61
C TRP A 15 28.96 3.69 -2.24
N GLN A 16 29.57 2.52 -2.53
CA GLN A 16 30.90 2.43 -3.14
C GLN A 16 30.94 2.99 -4.57
N LEU A 17 29.86 2.89 -5.32
CA LEU A 17 29.74 3.43 -6.68
C LEU A 17 29.69 4.96 -6.71
N ARG A 18 29.53 5.63 -5.57
CA ARG A 18 29.41 7.09 -5.44
C ARG A 18 28.42 7.71 -6.46
N PRO A 19 27.15 7.26 -6.46
CA PRO A 19 26.17 7.79 -7.36
C PRO A 19 25.85 9.26 -7.02
N LEU A 20 25.28 9.99 -7.94
CA LEU A 20 24.81 11.36 -7.70
C LEU A 20 23.59 11.42 -6.76
N GLY A 21 22.86 10.32 -6.61
CA GLY A 21 21.73 10.16 -5.70
C GLY A 21 21.19 8.75 -5.73
N ILE A 22 20.38 8.40 -4.74
CA ILE A 22 19.78 7.06 -4.60
C ILE A 22 18.27 7.19 -4.45
N ILE A 23 17.52 6.42 -5.25
CA ILE A 23 16.09 6.20 -5.06
C ILE A 23 15.89 4.82 -4.44
N TYR A 24 15.33 4.80 -3.24
CA TYR A 24 15.04 3.57 -2.50
C TYR A 24 13.54 3.26 -2.62
N THR A 25 13.19 2.17 -3.31
CA THR A 25 11.78 1.89 -3.69
C THR A 25 10.97 1.16 -2.62
N CYS A 26 11.55 0.93 -1.45
CA CYS A 26 10.87 0.29 -0.34
C CYS A 26 11.38 0.87 1.00
N ASN A 27 10.66 0.63 2.08
CA ASN A 27 11.17 1.01 3.40
C ASN A 27 12.45 0.22 3.70
N PRO A 28 13.55 0.88 4.14
CA PRO A 28 14.71 0.17 4.63
C PRO A 28 14.32 -0.75 5.79
N SER A 29 14.98 -1.91 5.88
CA SER A 29 14.86 -2.72 7.08
C SER A 29 15.32 -1.93 8.29
N HIS A 30 14.72 -2.16 9.45
CA HIS A 30 14.99 -1.35 10.65
C HIS A 30 16.48 -1.25 11.00
N CYS A 31 17.25 -2.33 10.75
CA CYS A 31 18.69 -2.38 10.99
C CYS A 31 19.51 -1.53 10.01
N PHE A 32 18.96 -1.09 8.88
CA PHE A 32 19.67 -0.28 7.87
C PHE A 32 19.22 1.18 7.82
N MET A 33 18.30 1.57 8.68
CA MET A 33 17.79 2.95 8.70
C MET A 33 18.89 3.96 9.03
N GLU A 34 19.79 3.59 9.96
CA GLU A 34 20.94 4.42 10.34
C GLU A 34 21.92 4.57 9.15
N LEU A 35 22.29 3.47 8.51
CA LEU A 35 23.13 3.47 7.32
C LEU A 35 22.56 4.32 6.17
N VAL A 36 21.25 4.20 5.92
CA VAL A 36 20.57 5.02 4.90
C VAL A 36 20.59 6.50 5.29
N GLY A 37 20.45 6.82 6.58
CA GLY A 37 20.59 8.17 7.10
C GLY A 37 21.99 8.75 6.88
N GLU A 38 23.05 7.99 7.21
CA GLU A 38 24.45 8.37 6.98
C GLU A 38 24.76 8.61 5.50
N ILE A 39 24.21 7.76 4.62
CA ILE A 39 24.33 7.97 3.15
C ILE A 39 23.64 9.27 2.73
N ALA A 40 22.45 9.54 3.29
CA ALA A 40 21.66 10.72 2.95
C ALA A 40 22.31 12.05 3.38
N GLU A 41 23.24 12.02 4.34
CA GLU A 41 24.06 13.19 4.71
C GLU A 41 25.07 13.58 3.63
N GLN A 42 25.47 12.63 2.79
CA GLN A 42 26.54 12.83 1.80
C GLN A 42 26.02 12.95 0.36
N ILE A 43 24.94 12.23 0.03
CA ILE A 43 24.32 12.26 -1.29
C ILE A 43 22.79 12.31 -1.17
N PRO A 44 22.10 12.89 -2.14
CA PRO A 44 20.65 12.91 -2.16
C PRO A 44 20.06 11.48 -2.13
N VAL A 45 19.16 11.21 -1.18
CA VAL A 45 18.41 9.96 -1.08
C VAL A 45 16.93 10.29 -1.05
N ALA A 46 16.14 9.60 -1.88
CA ALA A 46 14.68 9.65 -1.85
C ALA A 46 14.10 8.26 -1.65
N ILE A 47 13.19 8.11 -0.70
CA ILE A 47 12.52 6.84 -0.41
C ILE A 47 11.09 6.90 -0.92
N VAL A 48 10.70 5.93 -1.75
CA VAL A 48 9.33 5.81 -2.27
C VAL A 48 8.52 4.89 -1.35
N ASN A 49 7.27 5.30 -1.06
CA ASN A 49 6.35 4.59 -0.16
C ASN A 49 6.82 4.52 1.31
N ASN A 50 7.64 5.45 1.75
CA ASN A 50 8.05 5.55 3.15
C ASN A 50 7.17 6.53 3.93
N GLN A 51 6.89 6.20 5.18
CA GLN A 51 6.35 7.10 6.20
C GLN A 51 7.11 6.95 7.51
N ASN A 52 8.44 6.90 7.43
CA ASN A 52 9.23 6.83 8.63
C ASN A 52 9.59 8.24 9.11
N GLU A 53 8.79 8.79 9.99
CA GLU A 53 8.95 10.12 10.60
C GLU A 53 10.30 10.32 11.32
N LYS A 54 11.04 9.22 11.55
CA LYS A 54 12.32 9.25 12.26
C LYS A 54 13.53 9.42 11.36
N MET A 55 13.37 9.31 10.04
CA MET A 55 14.48 9.44 9.10
C MET A 55 14.48 10.85 8.48
N ASN A 56 15.61 11.52 8.58
CA ASN A 56 15.85 12.80 7.89
C ASN A 56 16.20 12.57 6.41
N VAL A 57 15.28 11.94 5.66
CA VAL A 57 15.45 11.56 4.27
C VAL A 57 14.20 11.97 3.49
N ASP A 58 14.36 12.45 2.27
CA ASP A 58 13.21 12.77 1.43
C ASP A 58 12.38 11.53 1.15
N ALA A 59 11.08 11.70 1.12
CA ALA A 59 10.16 10.61 0.86
C ALA A 59 9.05 11.02 -0.11
N VAL A 60 8.69 10.10 -1.00
CA VAL A 60 7.46 10.16 -1.76
C VAL A 60 6.46 9.25 -1.05
N GLU A 61 5.50 9.86 -0.37
CA GLU A 61 4.54 9.15 0.46
C GLU A 61 3.23 8.86 -0.27
N LEU A 62 2.51 7.86 0.24
CA LEU A 62 1.15 7.54 -0.12
C LEU A 62 0.28 7.68 1.13
N ASP A 63 -0.71 8.57 1.11
CA ASP A 63 -1.67 8.68 2.21
C ASP A 63 -2.65 7.48 2.20
N ASN A 64 -2.22 6.39 2.82
CA ASN A 64 -3.04 5.19 2.95
C ASN A 64 -4.32 5.44 3.75
N SER A 65 -4.31 6.36 4.72
CA SER A 65 -5.53 6.71 5.45
C SER A 65 -6.53 7.42 4.54
N LYS A 66 -6.08 8.31 3.65
CA LYS A 66 -6.92 8.97 2.64
C LYS A 66 -7.50 7.94 1.67
N LEU A 67 -6.69 6.98 1.19
CA LEU A 67 -7.19 5.90 0.33
C LEU A 67 -8.32 5.13 0.99
N GLY A 68 -8.12 4.69 2.24
CA GLY A 68 -9.18 4.00 2.98
C GLY A 68 -10.44 4.84 3.11
N ARG A 69 -10.32 6.14 3.40
CA ARG A 69 -11.46 7.06 3.46
C ARG A 69 -12.19 7.17 2.12
N VAL A 70 -11.47 7.28 1.01
CA VAL A 70 -12.09 7.37 -0.34
C VAL A 70 -12.84 6.09 -0.66
N MET A 71 -12.26 4.90 -0.37
CA MET A 71 -12.94 3.61 -0.55
C MET A 71 -14.25 3.55 0.23
N ALA A 72 -14.20 3.93 1.52
CA ALA A 72 -15.39 3.91 2.38
C ALA A 72 -16.47 4.88 1.91
N LYS A 73 -16.09 6.11 1.55
CA LYS A 73 -17.03 7.11 1.04
C LYS A 73 -17.76 6.62 -0.21
N HIS A 74 -17.03 6.07 -1.17
CA HIS A 74 -17.60 5.52 -2.38
C HIS A 74 -18.68 4.46 -2.09
N LEU A 75 -18.39 3.51 -1.21
CA LEU A 75 -19.34 2.47 -0.83
C LEU A 75 -20.55 3.04 -0.06
N LEU A 76 -20.33 4.01 0.83
CA LEU A 76 -21.41 4.68 1.56
C LEU A 76 -22.33 5.47 0.63
N GLU A 77 -21.77 6.15 -0.38
CA GLU A 77 -22.52 6.88 -1.42
C GLU A 77 -23.39 5.95 -2.27
N LEU A 78 -22.89 4.73 -2.55
CA LEU A 78 -23.64 3.68 -3.23
C LEU A 78 -24.67 2.96 -2.34
N GLY A 79 -24.75 3.33 -1.06
CA GLY A 79 -25.72 2.76 -0.14
C GLY A 79 -25.28 1.52 0.62
N HIS A 80 -24.02 1.09 0.48
CA HIS A 80 -23.51 -0.04 1.23
C HIS A 80 -23.34 0.30 2.72
N ARG A 81 -24.05 -0.41 3.58
CA ARG A 81 -24.03 -0.17 5.03
C ARG A 81 -23.33 -1.29 5.78
N LYS A 82 -23.55 -2.55 5.43
CA LYS A 82 -22.85 -3.71 5.98
C LYS A 82 -21.88 -4.26 4.95
N VAL A 83 -20.59 -4.21 5.29
CA VAL A 83 -19.49 -4.53 4.38
C VAL A 83 -18.44 -5.38 5.06
N ALA A 84 -17.68 -6.13 4.28
CA ALA A 84 -16.46 -6.80 4.76
C ALA A 84 -15.21 -6.16 4.14
N TYR A 85 -14.12 -6.15 4.89
CA TYR A 85 -12.81 -5.70 4.44
C TYR A 85 -11.79 -6.83 4.63
N ILE A 86 -11.20 -7.29 3.54
CA ILE A 86 -10.25 -8.40 3.53
C ILE A 86 -8.83 -7.86 3.35
N ALA A 87 -7.94 -8.26 4.25
CA ALA A 87 -6.57 -7.78 4.30
C ALA A 87 -5.57 -8.91 4.61
N PRO A 88 -4.31 -8.76 4.20
CA PRO A 88 -3.22 -9.57 4.74
C PRO A 88 -2.98 -9.23 6.22
N PRO A 89 -2.04 -9.89 6.91
CA PRO A 89 -1.80 -9.61 8.32
C PRO A 89 -1.56 -8.12 8.59
N LEU A 90 -2.29 -7.58 9.57
CA LEU A 90 -2.21 -6.17 9.98
C LEU A 90 -1.23 -6.05 11.16
N THR A 91 0.06 -6.26 10.88
CA THR A 91 1.11 -6.22 11.91
C THR A 91 1.71 -4.83 12.08
N ALA A 92 2.38 -4.62 13.21
CA ALA A 92 3.13 -3.38 13.47
C ALA A 92 4.23 -3.09 12.43
N ARG A 93 4.74 -4.12 11.73
CA ARG A 93 5.70 -3.99 10.63
C ARG A 93 5.07 -3.43 9.36
N GLN A 94 3.76 -3.57 9.20
CA GLN A 94 3.03 -3.19 8.00
C GLN A 94 2.05 -2.04 8.28
N LYS A 95 2.51 -1.02 9.01
CA LYS A 95 1.71 0.15 9.42
C LYS A 95 0.91 0.80 8.28
N GLN A 96 1.42 0.76 7.05
CA GLN A 96 0.74 1.35 5.90
C GLN A 96 -0.57 0.64 5.56
N ARG A 97 -0.58 -0.69 5.66
CA ARG A 97 -1.80 -1.49 5.44
C ARG A 97 -2.83 -1.20 6.54
N SER A 98 -2.38 -1.13 7.80
CA SER A 98 -3.23 -0.77 8.93
C SER A 98 -3.83 0.63 8.78
N LYS A 99 -3.05 1.63 8.34
CA LYS A 99 -3.54 3.00 8.09
C LYS A 99 -4.67 3.03 7.05
N ARG A 100 -4.62 2.19 6.00
CA ARG A 100 -5.68 2.11 5.00
C ARG A 100 -6.97 1.58 5.61
N VAL A 101 -6.89 0.48 6.36
CA VAL A 101 -8.03 -0.08 7.09
C VAL A 101 -8.59 0.91 8.12
N GLU A 102 -7.74 1.57 8.90
CA GLU A 102 -8.17 2.59 9.88
C GLU A 102 -8.89 3.77 9.20
N GLY A 103 -8.36 4.23 8.06
CA GLY A 103 -9.00 5.27 7.27
C GLY A 103 -10.40 4.87 6.80
N PHE A 104 -10.55 3.63 6.34
CA PHE A 104 -11.84 3.06 5.95
C PHE A 104 -12.82 3.02 7.12
N LEU A 105 -12.39 2.50 8.25
CA LEU A 105 -13.21 2.38 9.47
C LEU A 105 -13.67 3.72 10.01
N LYS A 106 -12.81 4.75 9.98
CA LYS A 106 -13.15 6.10 10.43
C LYS A 106 -14.31 6.72 9.64
N GLU A 107 -14.45 6.44 8.35
CA GLU A 107 -15.58 6.97 7.57
C GLU A 107 -16.90 6.27 7.95
N TYR A 108 -16.89 4.96 8.15
CA TYR A 108 -18.07 4.23 8.65
C TYR A 108 -18.43 4.65 10.09
N GLU A 109 -17.45 4.93 10.93
CA GLU A 109 -17.64 5.45 12.29
C GLU A 109 -18.37 6.80 12.30
N LYS A 110 -17.99 7.73 11.40
CA LYS A 110 -18.64 9.05 11.29
C LYS A 110 -20.14 8.98 11.04
N VAL A 111 -20.62 7.92 10.43
CA VAL A 111 -22.05 7.70 10.14
C VAL A 111 -22.69 6.67 11.08
N GLY A 112 -22.00 6.29 12.16
CA GLY A 112 -22.51 5.36 13.17
C GLY A 112 -22.57 3.91 12.73
N LEU A 113 -21.82 3.52 11.69
CA LEU A 113 -21.85 2.19 11.10
C LEU A 113 -20.54 1.39 11.31
N ARG A 114 -19.70 1.80 12.29
CA ARG A 114 -18.42 1.13 12.55
C ARG A 114 -18.58 -0.39 12.78
N ASP A 115 -19.62 -0.79 13.51
CA ASP A 115 -19.90 -2.19 13.85
C ASP A 115 -20.50 -2.98 12.67
N GLN A 116 -20.83 -2.31 11.58
CA GLN A 116 -21.29 -2.92 10.35
C GLN A 116 -20.13 -3.27 9.39
N VAL A 117 -18.89 -2.97 9.78
CA VAL A 117 -17.69 -3.31 9.02
C VAL A 117 -17.02 -4.53 9.64
N ILE A 118 -17.04 -5.65 8.91
CA ILE A 118 -16.37 -6.89 9.28
C ILE A 118 -14.93 -6.85 8.74
N ILE A 119 -13.94 -6.93 9.61
CA ILE A 119 -12.53 -7.02 9.19
C ILE A 119 -12.08 -8.48 9.21
N LYS A 120 -11.68 -8.98 8.05
CA LYS A 120 -11.01 -10.27 7.89
C LYS A 120 -9.56 -10.04 7.51
N ALA A 121 -8.66 -10.32 8.44
CA ALA A 121 -7.22 -10.25 8.20
C ALA A 121 -6.59 -11.64 8.38
N ALA A 122 -5.65 -11.99 7.51
CA ALA A 122 -4.90 -13.23 7.65
C ALA A 122 -4.15 -13.23 9.00
N LYS A 123 -4.11 -14.40 9.66
CA LYS A 123 -3.56 -14.52 11.03
C LYS A 123 -2.03 -14.61 11.07
N GLU A 124 -1.44 -15.21 10.05
CA GLU A 124 0.01 -15.42 9.97
C GLU A 124 0.61 -14.50 8.91
N GLU A 125 1.84 -14.04 9.16
CA GLU A 125 2.68 -13.57 8.08
C GLU A 125 2.86 -14.78 7.15
N ILE A 126 2.10 -14.82 6.06
CA ILE A 126 2.43 -15.69 4.95
C ILE A 126 3.86 -15.35 4.63
N ASP A 127 4.69 -16.37 4.56
CA ASP A 127 6.12 -16.20 4.29
C ASP A 127 6.26 -15.40 2.98
N LEU A 128 6.36 -14.07 3.13
CA LEU A 128 6.42 -13.11 2.03
C LEU A 128 7.75 -13.22 1.29
N ASP A 129 8.63 -14.13 1.73
CA ASP A 129 9.89 -14.44 1.05
C ASP A 129 9.69 -15.24 -0.21
N VAL A 130 8.58 -15.93 -0.27
CA VAL A 130 8.02 -16.47 -1.49
C VAL A 130 6.78 -15.63 -1.81
N ALA A 131 6.92 -14.31 -1.79
CA ALA A 131 5.87 -13.35 -2.15
C ALA A 131 5.52 -13.51 -3.62
N HIS A 132 4.92 -14.64 -3.94
CA HIS A 132 4.22 -14.81 -5.19
C HIS A 132 2.99 -13.89 -5.16
N ILE A 133 2.74 -13.23 -6.26
CA ILE A 133 1.46 -12.55 -6.58
C ILE A 133 0.28 -13.41 -6.11
N ASP A 134 0.42 -14.73 -6.17
CA ASP A 134 -0.54 -15.73 -5.70
C ASP A 134 -0.88 -15.67 -4.19
N SER A 135 -0.02 -15.11 -3.33
CA SER A 135 -0.28 -15.12 -1.89
C SER A 135 -1.41 -14.14 -1.50
N GLU A 136 -1.42 -12.95 -2.06
CA GLU A 136 -2.49 -11.97 -1.80
C GLU A 136 -3.82 -12.41 -2.43
N TYR A 137 -3.78 -12.98 -3.63
CA TYR A 137 -4.95 -13.60 -4.25
C TYR A 137 -5.52 -14.72 -3.37
N LYS A 138 -4.69 -15.64 -2.86
CA LYS A 138 -5.12 -16.72 -1.95
C LYS A 138 -5.75 -16.18 -0.67
N ILE A 139 -5.20 -15.11 -0.09
CA ILE A 139 -5.80 -14.45 1.07
C ILE A 139 -7.23 -14.00 0.74
N GLY A 140 -7.42 -13.33 -0.38
CA GLY A 140 -8.74 -12.88 -0.85
C GLY A 140 -9.71 -14.05 -0.97
N TYR A 141 -9.29 -15.12 -1.63
CA TYR A 141 -10.10 -16.31 -1.87
C TYR A 141 -10.48 -17.04 -0.57
N GLU A 142 -9.50 -17.40 0.26
CA GLU A 142 -9.75 -18.18 1.47
C GLU A 142 -10.54 -17.40 2.53
N LEU A 143 -10.19 -16.14 2.77
CA LEU A 143 -10.91 -15.34 3.75
C LEU A 143 -12.34 -15.00 3.30
N THR A 144 -12.60 -14.94 1.99
CA THR A 144 -13.97 -14.82 1.49
C THR A 144 -14.77 -16.10 1.74
N LYS A 145 -14.17 -17.27 1.51
CA LYS A 145 -14.83 -18.55 1.84
C LYS A 145 -15.14 -18.70 3.33
N GLU A 146 -14.24 -18.21 4.20
CA GLU A 146 -14.50 -18.15 5.63
C GLU A 146 -15.65 -17.19 5.96
N LEU A 147 -15.62 -15.98 5.38
CA LEU A 147 -16.66 -14.99 5.57
C LEU A 147 -18.04 -15.51 5.20
N LEU A 148 -18.17 -16.18 4.07
CA LEU A 148 -19.45 -16.74 3.58
C LEU A 148 -20.03 -17.85 4.47
N LYS A 149 -19.20 -18.51 5.28
CA LYS A 149 -19.67 -19.47 6.30
C LYS A 149 -20.24 -18.78 7.54
N GLU A 150 -19.80 -17.55 7.82
CA GLU A 150 -20.19 -16.79 9.02
C GLU A 150 -21.37 -15.87 8.75
N THR A 151 -21.44 -15.29 7.57
CA THR A 151 -22.49 -14.32 7.20
C THR A 151 -22.67 -14.24 5.69
N THR A 152 -23.89 -13.97 5.26
CA THR A 152 -24.26 -13.75 3.86
C THR A 152 -24.92 -12.39 3.62
N ASP A 153 -25.00 -11.54 4.64
CA ASP A 153 -25.75 -10.27 4.59
C ASP A 153 -24.86 -9.04 4.32
N VAL A 154 -23.57 -9.23 4.00
CA VAL A 154 -22.72 -8.16 3.49
C VAL A 154 -23.11 -7.82 2.05
N THR A 155 -23.18 -6.54 1.74
CA THR A 155 -23.55 -6.06 0.40
C THR A 155 -22.34 -5.66 -0.44
N ALA A 156 -21.18 -5.50 0.19
CA ALA A 156 -19.92 -5.27 -0.50
C ALA A 156 -18.75 -5.91 0.24
N ILE A 157 -17.75 -6.36 -0.51
CA ILE A 157 -16.48 -6.87 0.02
C ILE A 157 -15.33 -6.07 -0.58
N VAL A 158 -14.45 -5.59 0.28
CA VAL A 158 -13.28 -4.78 -0.07
C VAL A 158 -12.02 -5.60 0.08
N GLY A 159 -11.24 -5.71 -0.97
CA GLY A 159 -9.85 -6.16 -0.90
C GLY A 159 -8.92 -5.00 -0.57
N LEU A 160 -7.93 -5.21 0.29
CA LEU A 160 -6.91 -4.18 0.57
C LEU A 160 -6.25 -3.68 -0.72
N ASN A 161 -6.11 -4.56 -1.71
CA ASN A 161 -5.60 -4.25 -3.05
C ASN A 161 -6.35 -5.08 -4.12
N ASP A 162 -6.00 -4.87 -5.40
CA ASP A 162 -6.65 -5.56 -6.52
C ASP A 162 -6.42 -7.08 -6.51
N MET A 163 -5.23 -7.55 -6.10
CA MET A 163 -4.93 -8.98 -6.07
C MET A 163 -5.83 -9.72 -5.08
N ILE A 164 -6.05 -9.13 -3.91
CA ILE A 164 -7.00 -9.65 -2.92
C ILE A 164 -8.42 -9.59 -3.49
N ALA A 165 -8.79 -8.51 -4.18
CA ALA A 165 -10.11 -8.36 -4.79
C ALA A 165 -10.38 -9.44 -5.86
N PHE A 166 -9.38 -9.83 -6.65
CA PHE A 166 -9.53 -10.93 -7.61
C PHE A 166 -9.79 -12.27 -6.90
N GLY A 167 -9.09 -12.55 -5.80
CA GLY A 167 -9.37 -13.73 -4.98
C GLY A 167 -10.78 -13.72 -4.40
N ILE A 168 -11.28 -12.56 -3.97
CA ILE A 168 -12.66 -12.37 -3.51
C ILE A 168 -13.64 -12.71 -4.64
N MET A 169 -13.41 -12.17 -5.84
CA MET A 169 -14.28 -12.40 -7.00
C MET A 169 -14.37 -13.88 -7.35
N ASP A 170 -13.27 -14.61 -7.32
CA ASP A 170 -13.23 -16.04 -7.63
C ASP A 170 -13.94 -16.86 -6.56
N ALA A 171 -13.78 -16.55 -5.27
CA ALA A 171 -14.51 -17.22 -4.20
C ALA A 171 -16.03 -17.00 -4.30
N LEU A 172 -16.46 -15.78 -4.65
CA LEU A 172 -17.87 -15.46 -4.90
C LEU A 172 -18.40 -16.21 -6.11
N HIS A 173 -17.62 -16.28 -7.19
CA HIS A 173 -17.97 -17.02 -8.40
C HIS A 173 -18.19 -18.52 -8.11
N GLU A 174 -17.28 -19.16 -7.37
CA GLU A 174 -17.40 -20.55 -6.92
C GLU A 174 -18.67 -20.76 -6.09
N ALA A 175 -18.99 -19.79 -5.21
CA ALA A 175 -20.22 -19.81 -4.41
C ALA A 175 -21.48 -19.45 -5.22
N LYS A 176 -21.38 -19.18 -6.53
CA LYS A 176 -22.46 -18.75 -7.42
C LYS A 176 -23.12 -17.42 -7.00
N ILE A 177 -22.39 -16.56 -6.31
CA ILE A 177 -22.79 -15.22 -5.93
C ILE A 177 -22.35 -14.25 -7.04
N LYS A 178 -23.30 -13.48 -7.57
CA LYS A 178 -23.04 -12.60 -8.71
C LYS A 178 -22.46 -11.27 -8.28
N VAL A 179 -21.35 -10.88 -8.92
CA VAL A 179 -20.74 -9.56 -8.80
C VAL A 179 -21.14 -8.74 -10.04
N PRO A 180 -21.66 -7.52 -9.89
CA PRO A 180 -21.96 -6.79 -8.64
C PRO A 180 -23.41 -6.99 -8.12
N THR A 181 -24.21 -7.84 -8.75
CA THR A 181 -25.68 -7.89 -8.53
C THR A 181 -26.04 -8.32 -7.10
N ASP A 182 -25.37 -9.32 -6.57
CA ASP A 182 -25.64 -9.83 -5.22
C ASP A 182 -24.69 -9.19 -4.20
N VAL A 183 -23.40 -9.07 -4.56
CA VAL A 183 -22.35 -8.47 -3.73
C VAL A 183 -21.42 -7.64 -4.60
N SER A 184 -21.16 -6.39 -4.21
CA SER A 184 -20.17 -5.54 -4.85
C SER A 184 -18.76 -5.89 -4.38
N VAL A 185 -17.76 -5.78 -5.27
CA VAL A 185 -16.35 -5.96 -4.93
C VAL A 185 -15.55 -4.72 -5.27
N MET A 186 -14.64 -4.32 -4.37
CA MET A 186 -13.75 -3.18 -4.58
C MET A 186 -12.32 -3.55 -4.22
N GLY A 187 -11.37 -3.11 -5.05
CA GLY A 187 -9.94 -3.20 -4.83
C GLY A 187 -9.27 -1.84 -4.66
N CYS A 188 -7.95 -1.84 -4.75
CA CYS A 188 -7.10 -0.66 -4.77
C CYS A 188 -5.81 -1.02 -5.51
N ASP A 189 -5.34 -0.22 -6.42
CA ASP A 189 -4.10 -0.13 -7.17
C ASP A 189 -4.34 0.19 -8.66
N ASN A 190 -5.54 -0.05 -9.18
CA ASN A 190 -5.91 0.11 -10.59
C ASN A 190 -4.94 -0.60 -11.53
N THR A 191 -4.65 -1.86 -11.23
CA THR A 191 -3.75 -2.70 -12.02
C THR A 191 -4.29 -2.91 -13.45
N LEU A 192 -3.42 -3.35 -14.36
CA LEU A 192 -3.85 -3.67 -15.72
C LEU A 192 -5.01 -4.68 -15.73
N PHE A 193 -4.94 -5.70 -14.86
CA PHE A 193 -5.98 -6.74 -14.77
C PHE A 193 -7.33 -6.15 -14.29
N ALA A 194 -7.32 -5.22 -13.35
CA ALA A 194 -8.53 -4.56 -12.86
C ALA A 194 -9.31 -3.84 -13.98
N ARG A 195 -8.58 -3.30 -14.97
CA ARG A 195 -9.13 -2.57 -16.12
C ARG A 195 -9.55 -3.46 -17.29
N MET A 196 -9.25 -4.76 -17.24
CA MET A 196 -9.67 -5.69 -18.31
C MET A 196 -11.19 -5.78 -18.35
N HIS A 197 -11.75 -5.78 -19.57
CA HIS A 197 -13.21 -5.77 -19.76
C HIS A 197 -13.96 -6.89 -19.02
N ASN A 198 -13.34 -8.07 -18.93
CA ASN A 198 -13.93 -9.21 -18.22
C ASN A 198 -13.84 -9.11 -16.70
N MET A 199 -12.98 -8.25 -16.16
CA MET A 199 -12.81 -8.05 -14.72
C MET A 199 -13.56 -6.81 -14.25
N ASN A 200 -13.36 -5.68 -14.92
CA ASN A 200 -14.02 -4.40 -14.68
C ASN A 200 -14.19 -4.09 -13.18
N LEU A 201 -13.09 -4.25 -12.44
CA LEU A 201 -13.08 -4.10 -10.99
C LEU A 201 -13.19 -2.63 -10.58
N THR A 202 -14.08 -2.30 -9.66
CA THR A 202 -14.05 -1.01 -8.96
C THR A 202 -12.79 -0.93 -8.11
N THR A 203 -11.93 0.04 -8.39
CA THR A 203 -10.63 0.16 -7.74
C THR A 203 -10.21 1.62 -7.62
N ILE A 204 -9.21 1.92 -6.79
CA ILE A 204 -8.60 3.25 -6.68
C ILE A 204 -7.24 3.23 -7.32
N GLU A 205 -6.99 4.21 -8.18
CA GLU A 205 -5.66 4.52 -8.65
C GLU A 205 -4.96 5.46 -7.65
N HIS A 206 -3.78 5.09 -7.22
CA HIS A 206 -2.96 5.91 -6.32
C HIS A 206 -1.68 6.42 -7.01
N PHE A 207 -1.74 6.61 -8.31
CA PHE A 207 -0.70 7.27 -9.14
C PHE A 207 0.71 6.67 -8.99
N VAL A 208 0.82 5.34 -8.92
CA VAL A 208 2.11 4.63 -8.80
C VAL A 208 3.10 5.07 -9.88
N THR A 209 2.61 5.41 -11.07
CA THR A 209 3.42 5.83 -12.22
C THR A 209 4.16 7.16 -12.01
N PHE A 210 3.67 8.05 -11.15
CA PHE A 210 4.29 9.35 -10.91
C PHE A 210 5.30 9.36 -9.77
N LYS A 211 5.21 8.41 -8.84
CA LYS A 211 6.12 8.35 -7.68
C LYS A 211 7.60 8.26 -8.08
N GLY A 212 7.91 7.50 -9.11
CA GLY A 212 9.27 7.41 -9.64
C GLY A 212 9.75 8.75 -10.19
N ARG A 213 8.88 9.47 -10.93
CA ARG A 213 9.17 10.83 -11.43
C ARG A 213 9.40 11.79 -10.26
N ASP A 214 8.50 11.81 -9.28
CA ASP A 214 8.60 12.70 -8.12
C ASP A 214 9.90 12.45 -7.34
N ALA A 215 10.27 11.18 -7.16
CA ALA A 215 11.54 10.82 -6.54
C ALA A 215 12.75 11.28 -7.36
N CYS A 216 12.71 11.14 -8.69
CA CYS A 216 13.74 11.69 -9.57
C CYS A 216 13.83 13.21 -9.47
N ASP A 217 12.70 13.90 -9.49
CA ASP A 217 12.65 15.37 -9.41
C ASP A 217 13.23 15.87 -8.08
N ILE A 218 12.95 15.19 -6.97
CA ILE A 218 13.56 15.47 -5.66
C ILE A 218 15.08 15.35 -5.75
N ILE A 219 15.58 14.20 -6.24
CA ILE A 219 17.03 13.97 -6.38
C ILE A 219 17.68 15.02 -7.27
N MET A 220 17.12 15.29 -8.44
CA MET A 220 17.67 16.26 -9.40
C MET A 220 17.72 17.68 -8.83
N LYS A 221 16.69 18.13 -8.12
CA LYS A 221 16.68 19.41 -7.44
C LYS A 221 17.78 19.50 -6.39
N LYS A 222 17.98 18.45 -5.58
CA LYS A 222 19.05 18.41 -4.58
C LYS A 222 20.44 18.43 -5.21
N ILE A 223 20.67 17.66 -6.27
CA ILE A 223 21.93 17.69 -7.01
C ILE A 223 22.22 19.12 -7.52
N ALA A 224 21.24 19.77 -8.14
CA ALA A 224 21.40 21.12 -8.66
C ALA A 224 21.73 22.14 -7.55
N THR A 225 21.10 22.02 -6.37
CA THR A 225 21.38 22.88 -5.22
C THR A 225 22.72 22.57 -4.57
N HIS A 226 23.15 21.33 -4.48
CA HIS A 226 24.50 20.98 -4.00
C HIS A 226 25.61 21.52 -4.91
N HIS A 227 25.38 21.63 -6.21
CA HIS A 227 26.33 22.25 -7.14
C HIS A 227 26.33 23.76 -7.09
N SER A 228 25.24 24.40 -6.61
CA SER A 228 25.12 25.87 -6.57
C SER A 228 25.48 26.49 -5.23
N THR A 229 25.53 25.72 -4.15
CA THR A 229 25.79 26.24 -2.80
C THR A 229 26.71 25.29 -2.02
N ASN A 230 27.89 25.79 -1.70
CA ASN A 230 28.81 25.14 -0.78
C ASN A 230 28.36 25.32 0.69
N THR A 231 27.12 25.67 0.95
CA THR A 231 26.63 25.98 2.31
C THR A 231 25.15 25.65 2.46
N GLY A 232 24.84 24.74 3.36
CA GLY A 232 23.52 24.62 3.95
C GLY A 232 22.75 23.34 3.62
N ALA A 233 22.15 22.76 4.65
CA ALA A 233 21.23 21.65 4.50
C ALA A 233 20.06 22.04 3.56
N VAL A 234 19.81 21.23 2.55
CA VAL A 234 18.64 21.40 1.66
C VAL A 234 17.40 20.98 2.45
N PRO A 235 16.33 21.78 2.43
CA PRO A 235 15.11 21.41 3.13
C PRO A 235 14.58 20.05 2.67
N ILE A 236 14.16 19.23 3.62
CA ILE A 236 13.49 17.95 3.35
C ILE A 236 12.14 18.28 2.72
N SER A 237 11.90 17.73 1.53
CA SER A 237 10.58 17.83 0.91
C SER A 237 9.85 16.51 1.05
N THR A 238 8.68 16.55 1.68
CA THR A 238 7.75 15.45 1.75
C THR A 238 6.68 15.67 0.70
N TYR A 239 6.52 14.74 -0.23
CA TYR A 239 5.46 14.80 -1.23
C TYR A 239 4.34 13.86 -0.83
N HIS A 240 3.14 14.39 -0.64
CA HIS A 240 1.93 13.60 -0.48
C HIS A 240 1.25 13.50 -1.86
N VAL A 241 1.01 12.28 -2.30
CA VAL A 241 0.18 12.04 -3.49
C VAL A 241 -1.27 12.23 -3.05
N GLU A 242 -1.93 13.24 -3.60
CA GLU A 242 -3.34 13.56 -3.35
C GLU A 242 -4.29 12.65 -4.13
#